data_21e905b79d383e44e0d1b2c5f132b2d4
#
_entry.id   21e905b79d383e44e0d1b2c5f132b2d4
#
_cell.length_a   1.000
_cell.length_b   1.000
_cell.length_c   1.000
_cell.angle_alpha   90.00
_cell.angle_beta   90.00
_cell.angle_gamma   90.00
#
_symmetry.space_group_name_H-M   'P 1'
#
loop_
_entity.id
_entity.type
_entity.pdbx_description
1 polymer ?
#
loop_
_entity_poly.entity_id
_entity_poly.type
_entity_poly.pdbx_seq_one_letter_code
_entity_poly.pdbx_strand_id
1 'polypeptide(L)'
;MKKNKIKDTGVEVTELSFGTSSLGSMPDTYGYEVSEDRAQKTLNRFFQGPVNMLDTSRNYAMGESEKRIGKAIKDNGGWPKGFLLSTKLDRNMDTLVLDKNRARESFEESLKTLNVDAVDVLFLHDPEYAKDITDITKKDGAMDELFKIKNEGLAKAVGVAMGKVDIMFPLLKDWDFDVVINHNRYTLINREANEMYDYAYSKNIAIFNAAPYAGGVLAKGPD
;
A
#
# COMPACT_ATOMS: atom_id res chain seq x y z
N MET A 1 15.93 -14.22 4.06
CA MET A 1 14.82 -13.73 4.92
C MET A 1 13.65 -14.67 4.74
N LYS A 2 12.92 -15.01 5.80
CA LYS A 2 11.71 -15.84 5.73
C LYS A 2 10.64 -15.13 4.91
N LYS A 3 9.83 -15.89 4.17
CA LYS A 3 8.70 -15.41 3.39
C LYS A 3 7.40 -15.97 3.93
N ASN A 4 6.35 -15.18 3.86
CA ASN A 4 4.99 -15.55 4.21
C ASN A 4 4.11 -15.48 2.96
N LYS A 5 3.17 -16.42 2.81
CA LYS A 5 2.22 -16.44 1.70
C LYS A 5 1.05 -15.51 1.96
N ILE A 6 0.55 -14.88 0.90
CA ILE A 6 -0.74 -14.19 0.91
C ILE A 6 -1.78 -15.15 0.36
N LYS A 7 -2.57 -15.79 1.20
CA LYS A 7 -3.55 -16.83 0.82
C LYS A 7 -3.00 -17.75 -0.30
N ASP A 8 -3.84 -18.13 -1.25
CA ASP A 8 -3.49 -18.94 -2.41
C ASP A 8 -3.24 -18.09 -3.68
N THR A 9 -2.80 -16.86 -3.52
CA THR A 9 -2.57 -15.90 -4.62
C THR A 9 -1.26 -16.13 -5.38
N GLY A 10 -0.38 -17.00 -4.87
CA GLY A 10 0.97 -17.19 -5.40
C GLY A 10 1.96 -16.09 -4.98
N VAL A 11 1.54 -15.13 -4.16
CA VAL A 11 2.39 -14.04 -3.66
C VAL A 11 3.08 -14.48 -2.36
N GLU A 12 4.41 -14.43 -2.32
CA GLU A 12 5.22 -14.73 -1.14
C GLU A 12 6.09 -13.53 -0.76
N VAL A 13 5.78 -12.90 0.38
CA VAL A 13 6.37 -11.65 0.85
C VAL A 13 7.34 -11.91 2.00
N THR A 14 8.50 -11.27 1.97
CA THR A 14 9.44 -11.29 3.10
C THR A 14 8.82 -10.68 4.36
N GLU A 15 9.27 -11.12 5.56
CA GLU A 15 8.77 -10.63 6.85
C GLU A 15 8.86 -9.10 7.01
N LEU A 16 9.79 -8.47 6.27
CA LEU A 16 9.87 -7.02 6.12
C LEU A 16 9.48 -6.63 4.71
N SER A 17 8.82 -5.49 4.60
CA SER A 17 8.48 -4.81 3.34
C SER A 17 9.04 -3.40 3.33
N PHE A 18 9.31 -2.87 2.16
CA PHE A 18 9.89 -1.55 1.99
C PHE A 18 8.78 -0.55 1.60
N GLY A 19 8.38 0.31 2.55
CA GLY A 19 7.42 1.38 2.31
C GLY A 19 8.09 2.63 1.73
N THR A 20 7.43 3.31 0.82
CA THR A 20 7.99 4.42 0.05
C THR A 20 7.31 5.76 0.29
N SER A 21 6.50 5.92 1.33
CA SER A 21 5.76 7.17 1.54
C SER A 21 6.68 8.40 1.69
N SER A 22 7.87 8.25 2.28
CA SER A 22 8.86 9.33 2.37
C SER A 22 9.71 9.51 1.11
N LEU A 23 9.70 8.54 0.17
CA LEU A 23 10.61 8.51 -0.97
C LEU A 23 10.41 9.69 -1.94
N GLY A 24 9.19 10.21 -2.05
CA GLY A 24 8.85 11.36 -2.88
C GLY A 24 9.23 12.72 -2.28
N SER A 25 9.83 12.74 -1.09
CA SER A 25 10.13 13.95 -0.30
C SER A 25 8.88 14.61 0.28
N MET A 26 8.60 14.33 1.55
CA MET A 26 7.49 14.91 2.32
C MET A 26 8.04 15.55 3.61
N PRO A 27 8.79 16.67 3.51
CA PRO A 27 9.49 17.27 4.66
C PRO A 27 8.53 17.70 5.77
N ASP A 28 7.34 18.19 5.43
CA ASP A 28 6.32 18.59 6.43
C ASP A 28 5.82 17.39 7.25
N THR A 29 5.86 16.19 6.69
CA THR A 29 5.43 14.96 7.37
C THR A 29 6.57 14.28 8.13
N TYR A 30 7.76 14.22 7.53
CA TYR A 30 8.88 13.42 8.05
C TYR A 30 10.00 14.26 8.66
N GLY A 31 9.98 15.58 8.49
CA GLY A 31 11.01 16.49 9.04
C GLY A 31 12.33 16.48 8.27
N TYR A 32 12.37 15.87 7.07
CA TYR A 32 13.56 15.86 6.21
C TYR A 32 13.19 15.74 4.73
N GLU A 33 14.06 16.26 3.87
CA GLU A 33 13.96 16.13 2.43
C GLU A 33 14.65 14.87 1.91
N VAL A 34 14.13 14.34 0.80
CA VAL A 34 14.72 13.25 0.03
C VAL A 34 14.99 13.75 -1.38
N SER A 35 16.25 13.95 -1.75
CA SER A 35 16.62 14.30 -3.12
C SER A 35 16.36 13.13 -4.09
N GLU A 36 16.24 13.42 -5.39
CA GLU A 36 16.09 12.39 -6.40
C GLU A 36 17.26 11.40 -6.39
N ASP A 37 18.50 11.89 -6.28
CA ASP A 37 19.71 11.05 -6.22
C ASP A 37 19.65 10.09 -5.01
N ARG A 38 19.25 10.60 -3.83
CA ARG A 38 19.08 9.76 -2.63
C ARG A 38 17.99 8.71 -2.83
N ALA A 39 16.87 9.09 -3.45
CA ALA A 39 15.78 8.16 -3.74
C ALA A 39 16.25 7.04 -4.71
N GLN A 40 16.93 7.39 -5.79
CA GLN A 40 17.47 6.41 -6.76
C GLN A 40 18.50 5.47 -6.11
N LYS A 41 19.42 6.00 -5.31
CA LYS A 41 20.37 5.17 -4.56
C LYS A 41 19.67 4.21 -3.59
N THR A 42 18.61 4.67 -2.93
CA THR A 42 17.80 3.85 -2.02
C THR A 42 17.10 2.72 -2.78
N LEU A 43 16.46 3.01 -3.91
CA LEU A 43 15.82 2.01 -4.76
C LEU A 43 16.81 0.99 -5.33
N ASN A 44 17.96 1.45 -5.81
CA ASN A 44 19.04 0.56 -6.28
C ASN A 44 19.52 -0.36 -5.15
N ARG A 45 19.60 0.14 -3.92
CA ARG A 45 19.97 -0.67 -2.77
C ARG A 45 18.86 -1.67 -2.38
N PHE A 46 17.59 -1.28 -2.51
CA PHE A 46 16.46 -2.18 -2.33
C PHE A 46 16.53 -3.36 -3.31
N PHE A 47 16.78 -3.11 -4.61
CA PHE A 47 16.90 -4.17 -5.62
C PHE A 47 18.11 -5.11 -5.44
N GLN A 48 19.04 -4.77 -4.57
CA GLN A 48 20.17 -5.63 -4.18
C GLN A 48 19.98 -6.26 -2.80
N GLY A 49 18.89 -5.92 -2.12
CA GLY A 49 18.62 -6.32 -0.75
C GLY A 49 17.87 -7.65 -0.61
N PRO A 50 17.70 -8.12 0.63
CA PRO A 50 16.97 -9.36 0.91
C PRO A 50 15.45 -9.17 1.04
N VAL A 51 14.97 -7.92 1.08
CA VAL A 51 13.54 -7.56 1.14
C VAL A 51 12.97 -7.59 -0.27
N ASN A 52 11.87 -8.31 -0.49
CA ASN A 52 11.33 -8.48 -1.82
C ASN A 52 10.07 -7.67 -2.15
N MET A 53 9.47 -6.99 -1.16
CA MET A 53 8.23 -6.24 -1.36
C MET A 53 8.48 -4.74 -1.25
N LEU A 54 8.09 -4.00 -2.30
CA LEU A 54 8.04 -2.54 -2.32
C LEU A 54 6.58 -2.09 -2.33
N ASP A 55 6.21 -1.26 -1.35
CA ASP A 55 4.87 -0.67 -1.23
C ASP A 55 4.90 0.83 -1.52
N THR A 56 4.04 1.27 -2.42
CA THR A 56 3.88 2.67 -2.80
C THR A 56 2.40 3.09 -2.88
N SER A 57 2.14 4.31 -3.29
CA SER A 57 0.81 4.86 -3.52
C SER A 57 0.90 6.06 -4.46
N ARG A 58 -0.13 6.25 -5.27
CA ARG A 58 -0.30 7.41 -6.14
C ARG A 58 -0.31 8.73 -5.35
N ASN A 59 -0.84 8.72 -4.12
CA ASN A 59 -0.91 9.91 -3.28
C ASN A 59 0.39 10.22 -2.52
N TYR A 60 1.37 9.31 -2.48
CA TYR A 60 2.62 9.59 -1.77
C TYR A 60 3.40 10.72 -2.45
N ALA A 61 3.54 11.83 -1.71
CA ALA A 61 4.13 13.07 -2.21
C ALA A 61 3.54 13.52 -3.57
N MET A 62 2.20 13.50 -3.68
CA MET A 62 1.48 13.93 -4.90
C MET A 62 1.94 13.19 -6.16
N GLY A 63 2.27 11.90 -6.04
CA GLY A 63 2.72 11.04 -7.12
C GLY A 63 4.24 11.01 -7.34
N GLU A 64 5.00 11.82 -6.63
CA GLU A 64 6.45 11.90 -6.80
C GLU A 64 7.14 10.58 -6.39
N SER A 65 6.59 9.86 -5.40
CA SER A 65 7.11 8.55 -5.01
C SER A 65 7.04 7.54 -6.17
N GLU A 66 5.88 7.40 -6.82
CA GLU A 66 5.72 6.50 -7.98
C GLU A 66 6.59 6.93 -9.18
N LYS A 67 6.73 8.23 -9.44
CA LYS A 67 7.63 8.73 -10.53
C LYS A 67 9.07 8.29 -10.31
N ARG A 68 9.59 8.42 -9.09
CA ARG A 68 10.94 8.01 -8.74
C ARG A 68 11.14 6.51 -8.86
N ILE A 69 10.13 5.72 -8.46
CA ILE A 69 10.12 4.27 -8.62
C ILE A 69 10.07 3.90 -10.10
N GLY A 70 9.16 4.49 -10.88
CA GLY A 70 9.05 4.24 -12.32
C GLY A 70 10.34 4.57 -13.09
N LYS A 71 11.06 5.64 -12.69
CA LYS A 71 12.38 5.94 -13.20
C LYS A 71 13.37 4.82 -12.89
N ALA A 72 13.44 4.35 -11.64
CA ALA A 72 14.34 3.27 -11.24
C ALA A 72 14.02 1.96 -11.98
N ILE A 73 12.73 1.65 -12.19
CA ILE A 73 12.29 0.49 -12.99
C ILE A 73 12.81 0.60 -14.42
N LYS A 74 12.62 1.77 -15.05
CA LYS A 74 13.08 2.01 -16.41
C LYS A 74 14.60 1.90 -16.52
N ASP A 75 15.34 2.53 -15.59
CA ASP A 75 16.81 2.52 -15.58
C ASP A 75 17.36 1.09 -15.34
N ASN A 76 16.61 0.24 -14.65
CA ASN A 76 16.93 -1.18 -14.43
C ASN A 76 16.55 -2.10 -15.62
N GLY A 77 15.89 -1.57 -16.66
CA GLY A 77 15.41 -2.37 -17.79
C GLY A 77 14.11 -3.14 -17.54
N GLY A 78 13.34 -2.75 -16.54
CA GLY A 78 12.07 -3.33 -16.11
C GLY A 78 12.03 -3.68 -14.63
N TRP A 79 10.87 -4.17 -14.16
CA TRP A 79 10.70 -4.63 -12.78
C TRP A 79 11.57 -5.87 -12.52
N PRO A 80 12.43 -5.90 -11.49
CA PRO A 80 13.35 -7.01 -11.28
C PRO A 80 12.63 -8.30 -10.90
N LYS A 81 13.04 -9.42 -11.47
CA LYS A 81 12.50 -10.75 -11.14
C LYS A 81 12.72 -11.10 -9.68
N GLY A 82 11.67 -11.58 -9.02
CA GLY A 82 11.71 -12.00 -7.62
C GLY A 82 11.36 -10.89 -6.63
N PHE A 83 11.16 -9.67 -7.11
CA PHE A 83 10.60 -8.56 -6.33
C PHE A 83 9.10 -8.44 -6.58
N LEU A 84 8.40 -7.91 -5.60
CA LEU A 84 6.95 -7.70 -5.60
C LEU A 84 6.67 -6.20 -5.49
N LEU A 85 5.66 -5.75 -6.22
CA LEU A 85 5.22 -4.37 -6.24
C LEU A 85 3.79 -4.26 -5.72
N SER A 86 3.55 -3.35 -4.78
CA SER A 86 2.19 -2.91 -4.47
C SER A 86 2.00 -1.42 -4.69
N THR A 87 0.78 -1.08 -5.09
CA THR A 87 0.29 0.30 -5.11
C THR A 87 -1.15 0.36 -4.62
N LYS A 88 -1.79 1.52 -4.72
CA LYS A 88 -3.09 1.75 -4.09
C LYS A 88 -4.04 2.50 -5.02
N LEU A 89 -5.33 2.22 -4.87
CA LEU A 89 -6.41 2.98 -5.45
C LEU A 89 -6.66 4.21 -4.58
N ASP A 90 -6.34 5.37 -5.11
CA ASP A 90 -6.36 6.62 -4.38
C ASP A 90 -7.52 7.52 -4.78
N ARG A 91 -8.14 8.16 -3.78
CA ARG A 91 -9.13 9.21 -4.02
C ARG A 91 -8.52 10.38 -4.82
N ASN A 92 -9.36 11.12 -5.48
CA ASN A 92 -8.97 12.41 -6.01
C ASN A 92 -8.69 13.38 -4.83
N MET A 93 -7.52 14.01 -4.82
CA MET A 93 -7.08 14.81 -3.67
C MET A 93 -7.81 16.14 -3.55
N ASP A 94 -8.38 16.67 -4.65
CA ASP A 94 -9.12 17.94 -4.65
C ASP A 94 -10.58 17.72 -4.25
N THR A 95 -11.22 16.68 -4.78
CA THR A 95 -12.65 16.42 -4.59
C THR A 95 -12.96 15.41 -3.48
N LEU A 96 -11.94 14.67 -3.03
CA LEU A 96 -12.01 13.55 -2.09
C LEU A 96 -12.89 12.38 -2.57
N VAL A 97 -13.28 12.35 -3.84
CA VAL A 97 -14.07 11.27 -4.43
C VAL A 97 -13.21 10.03 -4.63
N LEU A 98 -13.75 8.88 -4.23
CA LEU A 98 -13.22 7.55 -4.51
C LEU A 98 -14.41 6.63 -4.87
N ASP A 99 -14.89 6.79 -6.08
CA ASP A 99 -15.90 5.93 -6.70
C ASP A 99 -15.23 4.91 -7.64
N LYS A 100 -16.05 4.09 -8.31
CA LYS A 100 -15.58 3.10 -9.29
C LYS A 100 -14.67 3.70 -10.37
N ASN A 101 -15.05 4.85 -10.94
CA ASN A 101 -14.32 5.46 -12.04
C ASN A 101 -12.98 6.01 -11.57
N ARG A 102 -12.97 6.70 -10.42
CA ARG A 102 -11.74 7.21 -9.82
C ARG A 102 -10.79 6.07 -9.41
N ALA A 103 -11.32 4.97 -8.89
CA ALA A 103 -10.52 3.79 -8.56
C ALA A 103 -9.79 3.24 -9.79
N ARG A 104 -10.50 3.04 -10.91
CA ARG A 104 -9.91 2.60 -12.18
C ARG A 104 -8.88 3.59 -12.70
N GLU A 105 -9.23 4.86 -12.78
CA GLU A 105 -8.34 5.92 -13.24
C GLU A 105 -7.06 6.00 -12.40
N SER A 106 -7.17 5.94 -11.06
CA SER A 106 -6.03 5.92 -10.14
C SER A 106 -5.09 4.75 -10.44
N PHE A 107 -5.65 3.57 -10.70
CA PHE A 107 -4.85 2.40 -11.04
C PHE A 107 -4.10 2.56 -12.36
N GLU A 108 -4.79 3.02 -13.40
CA GLU A 108 -4.19 3.25 -14.72
C GLU A 108 -3.10 4.33 -14.68
N GLU A 109 -3.31 5.39 -13.91
CA GLU A 109 -2.29 6.40 -13.64
C GLU A 109 -1.05 5.80 -12.96
N SER A 110 -1.24 4.93 -11.96
CA SER A 110 -0.16 4.25 -11.27
C SER A 110 0.61 3.32 -12.19
N LEU A 111 -0.05 2.46 -12.98
CA LEU A 111 0.61 1.58 -13.94
C LEU A 111 1.49 2.36 -14.93
N LYS A 112 0.95 3.44 -15.48
CA LYS A 112 1.67 4.33 -16.39
C LYS A 112 2.88 4.99 -15.72
N THR A 113 2.70 5.50 -14.51
CA THR A 113 3.77 6.21 -13.77
C THR A 113 4.88 5.26 -13.35
N LEU A 114 4.52 4.07 -12.88
CA LEU A 114 5.44 3.01 -12.49
C LEU A 114 6.09 2.29 -13.68
N ASN A 115 5.56 2.48 -14.89
CA ASN A 115 6.02 1.80 -16.11
C ASN A 115 5.94 0.26 -16.00
N VAL A 116 4.78 -0.24 -15.56
CA VAL A 116 4.45 -1.66 -15.43
C VAL A 116 3.05 -1.96 -15.98
N ASP A 117 2.78 -3.20 -16.37
CA ASP A 117 1.49 -3.62 -16.91
C ASP A 117 0.54 -4.17 -15.82
N ALA A 118 1.08 -4.58 -14.69
CA ALA A 118 0.34 -5.16 -13.57
C ALA A 118 1.13 -4.99 -12.25
N VAL A 119 0.47 -5.25 -11.12
CA VAL A 119 1.09 -5.25 -9.79
C VAL A 119 0.88 -6.58 -9.09
N ASP A 120 1.66 -6.88 -8.06
CA ASP A 120 1.46 -8.10 -7.26
C ASP A 120 0.34 -7.91 -6.23
N VAL A 121 0.29 -6.74 -5.59
CA VAL A 121 -0.73 -6.42 -4.59
C VAL A 121 -1.32 -5.04 -4.85
N LEU A 122 -2.64 -4.94 -4.75
CA LEU A 122 -3.36 -3.67 -4.90
C LEU A 122 -4.26 -3.42 -3.69
N PHE A 123 -4.19 -2.21 -3.14
CA PHE A 123 -5.00 -1.82 -2.00
C PHE A 123 -5.99 -0.72 -2.34
N LEU A 124 -7.17 -0.75 -1.71
CA LEU A 124 -8.01 0.44 -1.57
C LEU A 124 -7.42 1.31 -0.45
N HIS A 125 -7.15 2.58 -0.72
CA HIS A 125 -6.36 3.44 0.17
C HIS A 125 -7.20 4.44 0.94
N ASP A 126 -7.03 4.43 2.26
CA ASP A 126 -7.56 5.43 3.18
C ASP A 126 -9.04 5.80 2.91
N PRO A 127 -9.96 4.81 2.81
CA PRO A 127 -11.37 5.07 2.53
C PRO A 127 -12.03 5.97 3.60
N GLU A 128 -11.46 6.04 4.80
CA GLU A 128 -11.92 6.92 5.87
C GLU A 128 -11.81 8.42 5.57
N TYR A 129 -11.04 8.78 4.55
CA TYR A 129 -10.88 10.17 4.11
C TYR A 129 -11.59 10.46 2.78
N ALA A 130 -12.32 9.50 2.25
CA ALA A 130 -13.15 9.73 1.07
C ALA A 130 -14.34 10.64 1.43
N LYS A 131 -14.83 11.36 0.41
CA LYS A 131 -15.98 12.26 0.57
C LYS A 131 -17.22 11.53 1.08
N ASP A 132 -17.45 10.30 0.57
CA ASP A 132 -18.55 9.44 0.98
C ASP A 132 -18.09 7.97 0.93
N ILE A 133 -18.13 7.31 2.08
CA ILE A 133 -17.78 5.88 2.18
C ILE A 133 -18.78 4.99 1.41
N THR A 134 -20.00 5.45 1.18
CA THR A 134 -20.99 4.68 0.42
C THR A 134 -20.62 4.57 -1.06
N ASP A 135 -19.91 5.53 -1.63
CA ASP A 135 -19.37 5.44 -3.00
C ASP A 135 -18.35 4.32 -3.16
N ILE A 136 -17.72 3.92 -2.06
CA ILE A 136 -16.76 2.83 -2.01
C ILE A 136 -17.47 1.48 -1.87
N THR A 137 -18.44 1.37 -0.95
CA THR A 137 -19.02 0.10 -0.51
C THR A 137 -20.33 -0.27 -1.23
N LYS A 138 -20.98 0.67 -1.92
CA LYS A 138 -22.19 0.37 -2.70
C LYS A 138 -21.88 -0.57 -3.87
N LYS A 139 -22.94 -1.22 -4.38
CA LYS A 139 -22.84 -2.00 -5.63
C LYS A 139 -22.26 -1.13 -6.75
N ASP A 140 -21.34 -1.69 -7.52
CA ASP A 140 -20.56 -0.99 -8.55
C ASP A 140 -19.74 0.21 -8.00
N GLY A 141 -19.32 0.14 -6.74
CA GLY A 141 -18.44 1.11 -6.11
C GLY A 141 -16.95 0.83 -6.33
N ALA A 142 -16.10 1.59 -5.61
CA ALA A 142 -14.65 1.43 -5.72
C ALA A 142 -14.17 0.06 -5.23
N MET A 143 -14.86 -0.54 -4.26
CA MET A 143 -14.53 -1.88 -3.76
C MET A 143 -14.77 -2.95 -4.83
N ASP A 144 -15.90 -2.89 -5.52
CA ASP A 144 -16.17 -3.81 -6.63
C ASP A 144 -15.13 -3.66 -7.75
N GLU A 145 -14.67 -2.43 -8.01
CA GLU A 145 -13.64 -2.19 -9.00
C GLU A 145 -12.28 -2.77 -8.58
N LEU A 146 -11.92 -2.73 -7.29
CA LEU A 146 -10.73 -3.38 -6.76
C LEU A 146 -10.72 -4.89 -7.07
N PHE A 147 -11.82 -5.59 -6.76
CA PHE A 147 -11.95 -7.01 -7.04
C PHE A 147 -12.02 -7.31 -8.53
N LYS A 148 -12.62 -6.43 -9.33
CA LYS A 148 -12.64 -6.55 -10.79
C LYS A 148 -11.23 -6.49 -11.37
N ILE A 149 -10.39 -5.56 -10.93
CA ILE A 149 -8.98 -5.46 -11.34
C ILE A 149 -8.22 -6.76 -11.03
N LYS A 150 -8.47 -7.38 -9.86
CA LYS A 150 -7.92 -8.70 -9.53
C LYS A 150 -8.40 -9.77 -10.52
N ASN A 151 -9.69 -9.81 -10.80
CA ASN A 151 -10.27 -10.80 -11.73
C ASN A 151 -9.78 -10.63 -13.18
N GLU A 152 -9.40 -9.43 -13.59
CA GLU A 152 -8.74 -9.13 -14.86
C GLU A 152 -7.27 -9.61 -14.89
N GLY A 153 -6.72 -10.05 -13.76
CA GLY A 153 -5.33 -10.50 -13.63
C GLY A 153 -4.30 -9.36 -13.54
N LEU A 154 -4.76 -8.13 -13.34
CA LEU A 154 -3.89 -6.95 -13.24
C LEU A 154 -3.33 -6.74 -11.81
N ALA A 155 -3.88 -7.45 -10.83
CA ALA A 155 -3.34 -7.59 -9.48
C ALA A 155 -3.53 -9.05 -9.02
N LYS A 156 -2.54 -9.63 -8.33
CA LYS A 156 -2.60 -11.02 -7.83
C LYS A 156 -3.35 -11.11 -6.50
N ALA A 157 -3.16 -10.12 -5.63
CA ALA A 157 -3.80 -10.02 -4.34
C ALA A 157 -4.39 -8.62 -4.14
N VAL A 158 -5.51 -8.54 -3.42
CA VAL A 158 -6.18 -7.26 -3.14
C VAL A 158 -6.51 -7.11 -1.66
N GLY A 159 -6.59 -5.86 -1.23
CA GLY A 159 -6.89 -5.55 0.16
C GLY A 159 -7.25 -4.10 0.41
N VAL A 160 -7.30 -3.73 1.69
CA VAL A 160 -7.52 -2.37 2.16
C VAL A 160 -6.32 -1.89 2.97
N ALA A 161 -5.93 -0.63 2.78
CA ALA A 161 -4.82 0.01 3.49
C ALA A 161 -5.33 1.29 4.17
N MET A 162 -5.37 1.32 5.52
CA MET A 162 -5.90 2.44 6.28
C MET A 162 -5.51 2.42 7.75
N GLY A 163 -5.80 3.51 8.46
CA GLY A 163 -5.48 3.66 9.89
C GLY A 163 -6.63 3.34 10.84
N LYS A 164 -7.87 3.72 10.53
CA LYS A 164 -9.00 3.63 11.46
C LYS A 164 -9.55 2.21 11.57
N VAL A 165 -9.36 1.59 12.74
CA VAL A 165 -9.76 0.20 13.01
C VAL A 165 -11.29 0.05 13.03
N ASP A 166 -12.01 1.02 13.57
CA ASP A 166 -13.47 1.05 13.65
C ASP A 166 -14.17 1.04 12.28
N ILE A 167 -13.49 1.54 11.24
CA ILE A 167 -13.95 1.49 9.85
C ILE A 167 -13.40 0.24 9.14
N MET A 168 -12.14 -0.09 9.36
CA MET A 168 -11.49 -1.21 8.69
C MET A 168 -12.08 -2.56 9.08
N PHE A 169 -12.37 -2.77 10.35
CA PHE A 169 -12.80 -4.05 10.86
C PHE A 169 -14.16 -4.51 10.28
N PRO A 170 -15.20 -3.66 10.16
CA PRO A 170 -16.39 -4.01 9.40
C PRO A 170 -16.09 -4.41 7.95
N LEU A 171 -15.24 -3.66 7.24
CA LEU A 171 -14.89 -3.99 5.86
C LEU A 171 -14.27 -5.39 5.72
N LEU A 172 -13.45 -5.81 6.71
CA LEU A 172 -12.87 -7.16 6.71
C LEU A 172 -13.91 -8.27 6.89
N LYS A 173 -15.05 -7.98 7.46
CA LYS A 173 -16.16 -8.93 7.63
C LYS A 173 -17.03 -9.04 6.39
N ASP A 174 -17.13 -7.94 5.64
CA ASP A 174 -18.04 -7.82 4.49
C ASP A 174 -17.37 -8.22 3.16
N TRP A 175 -16.02 -8.18 3.08
CA TRP A 175 -15.26 -8.39 1.86
C TRP A 175 -14.16 -9.43 2.03
N ASP A 176 -13.98 -10.31 1.03
CA ASP A 176 -12.95 -11.38 1.05
C ASP A 176 -11.58 -10.89 0.61
N PHE A 177 -10.96 -10.03 1.41
CA PHE A 177 -9.60 -9.55 1.16
C PHE A 177 -8.55 -10.66 1.28
N ASP A 178 -7.48 -10.52 0.50
CA ASP A 178 -6.30 -11.38 0.61
C ASP A 178 -5.32 -10.86 1.67
N VAL A 179 -5.25 -9.53 1.80
CA VAL A 179 -4.24 -8.85 2.61
C VAL A 179 -4.76 -7.50 3.10
N VAL A 180 -4.23 -7.01 4.21
CA VAL A 180 -4.53 -5.67 4.73
C VAL A 180 -3.27 -4.96 5.15
N ILE A 181 -3.26 -3.62 5.02
CA ILE A 181 -2.29 -2.73 5.68
C ILE A 181 -3.01 -1.92 6.74
N ASN A 182 -2.55 -2.01 7.98
CA ASN A 182 -2.98 -1.09 9.03
C ASN A 182 -1.78 -0.37 9.62
N HIS A 183 -1.88 0.94 9.84
CA HIS A 183 -0.76 1.74 10.32
C HIS A 183 -1.02 2.37 11.68
N ASN A 184 0.05 2.44 12.52
CA ASN A 184 0.04 3.09 13.83
C ASN A 184 -0.90 2.49 14.89
N ARG A 185 -1.56 1.36 14.65
CA ARG A 185 -2.54 0.74 15.56
C ARG A 185 -2.07 -0.56 16.19
N TYR A 186 -0.88 -1.02 15.81
CA TYR A 186 -0.20 -2.16 16.42
C TYR A 186 1.28 -1.84 16.60
N THR A 187 1.59 -1.21 17.73
CA THR A 187 2.93 -0.74 18.11
C THR A 187 3.21 -1.14 19.57
N LEU A 188 4.36 -0.78 20.11
CA LEU A 188 4.65 -1.00 21.54
C LEU A 188 3.73 -0.18 22.45
N ILE A 189 3.21 0.95 21.98
CA ILE A 189 2.39 1.89 22.78
C ILE A 189 0.91 1.93 22.34
N ASN A 190 0.52 1.21 21.29
CA ASN A 190 -0.86 1.14 20.82
C ASN A 190 -1.19 -0.28 20.36
N ARG A 191 -2.28 -0.86 20.86
CA ARG A 191 -2.77 -2.21 20.59
C ARG A 191 -4.22 -2.24 20.08
N GLU A 192 -4.71 -1.12 19.59
CA GLU A 192 -6.09 -0.97 19.11
C GLU A 192 -6.47 -2.01 18.06
N ALA A 193 -5.52 -2.44 17.21
CA ALA A 193 -5.75 -3.41 16.15
C ALA A 193 -5.77 -4.88 16.60
N ASN A 194 -5.58 -5.22 17.88
CA ASN A 194 -5.47 -6.62 18.34
C ASN A 194 -6.63 -7.49 17.84
N GLU A 195 -7.87 -7.14 18.17
CA GLU A 195 -9.05 -7.93 17.81
C GLU A 195 -9.21 -8.08 16.29
N MET A 196 -8.98 -7.00 15.55
CA MET A 196 -9.01 -7.03 14.09
C MET A 196 -7.93 -7.95 13.50
N TYR A 197 -6.73 -7.95 14.08
CA TYR A 197 -5.64 -8.81 13.63
C TYR A 197 -5.90 -10.29 13.95
N ASP A 198 -6.45 -10.59 15.13
CA ASP A 198 -6.88 -11.95 15.50
C ASP A 198 -7.95 -12.46 14.52
N TYR A 199 -8.91 -11.62 14.17
CA TYR A 199 -9.92 -11.94 13.16
C TYR A 199 -9.28 -12.17 11.78
N ALA A 200 -8.43 -11.26 11.30
CA ALA A 200 -7.75 -11.38 10.01
C ALA A 200 -6.92 -12.68 9.94
N TYR A 201 -6.18 -13.00 11.01
CA TYR A 201 -5.44 -14.24 11.12
C TYR A 201 -6.36 -15.47 11.04
N SER A 202 -7.50 -15.46 11.74
CA SER A 202 -8.49 -16.57 11.70
C SER A 202 -9.09 -16.79 10.31
N LYS A 203 -9.09 -15.76 9.45
CA LYS A 203 -9.58 -15.79 8.06
C LYS A 203 -8.46 -15.98 7.03
N ASN A 204 -7.24 -16.25 7.47
CA ASN A 204 -6.06 -16.35 6.61
C ASN A 204 -5.84 -15.10 5.75
N ILE A 205 -6.22 -13.92 6.26
CA ILE A 205 -5.93 -12.63 5.63
C ILE A 205 -4.52 -12.20 6.08
N ALA A 206 -3.63 -11.94 5.14
CA ALA A 206 -2.28 -11.47 5.45
C ALA A 206 -2.31 -10.04 6.04
N ILE A 207 -1.43 -9.76 6.98
CA ILE A 207 -1.38 -8.47 7.68
C ILE A 207 -0.03 -7.81 7.43
N PHE A 208 -0.05 -6.60 6.89
CA PHE A 208 1.10 -5.71 6.84
C PHE A 208 0.94 -4.65 7.93
N ASN A 209 1.71 -4.78 9.01
CA ASN A 209 1.72 -3.80 10.07
C ASN A 209 2.65 -2.64 9.70
N ALA A 210 2.10 -1.52 9.25
CA ALA A 210 2.85 -0.34 8.86
C ALA A 210 3.07 0.62 10.04
N ALA A 211 4.13 1.42 9.95
CA ALA A 211 4.53 2.36 10.99
C ALA A 211 4.62 1.75 12.41
N PRO A 212 5.33 0.61 12.60
CA PRO A 212 5.41 -0.08 13.89
C PRO A 212 6.11 0.76 14.97
N TYR A 213 6.83 1.81 14.58
CA TYR A 213 7.50 2.77 15.46
C TYR A 213 6.64 4.02 15.74
N ALA A 214 5.31 3.93 15.61
CA ALA A 214 4.35 4.99 15.92
C ALA A 214 4.69 6.34 15.24
N GLY A 215 4.90 6.31 13.91
CA GLY A 215 5.25 7.51 13.14
C GLY A 215 6.62 8.11 13.50
N GLY A 216 7.50 7.33 14.09
CA GLY A 216 8.85 7.77 14.48
C GLY A 216 9.01 8.10 15.97
N VAL A 217 7.92 8.16 16.75
CA VAL A 217 7.98 8.42 18.21
C VAL A 217 8.90 7.43 18.93
N LEU A 218 8.81 6.14 18.54
CA LEU A 218 9.64 5.08 19.15
C LEU A 218 11.04 4.95 18.51
N ALA A 219 11.32 5.70 17.46
CA ALA A 219 12.62 5.67 16.77
C ALA A 219 13.55 6.82 17.20
N LYS A 220 13.01 7.84 17.86
CA LYS A 220 13.78 8.96 18.43
C LYS A 220 14.10 8.65 19.90
N GLY A 221 15.22 9.16 20.38
CA GLY A 221 15.54 9.16 21.81
C GLY A 221 14.55 10.02 22.62
N PRO A 222 14.70 10.03 23.95
CA PRO A 222 13.81 10.78 24.83
C PRO A 222 13.95 12.30 24.74
N ASP A 223 14.88 12.82 23.93
CA ASP A 223 15.17 14.26 23.77
C ASP A 223 14.56 14.82 22.48
#